data_beec1485e642d288418d235a866f043b
#
_entry.id   beec1485e642d288418d235a866f043b
#
_cell.length_a   1.000
_cell.length_b   1.000
_cell.length_c   1.000
_cell.angle_alpha   90.00
_cell.angle_beta   90.00
_cell.angle_gamma   90.00
#
_symmetry.space_group_name_H-M   'P 1'
#
loop_
_entity.id
_entity.type
_entity.pdbx_description
1 polymer ?
#
loop_
_entity_poly.entity_id
_entity_poly.type
_entity_poly.pdbx_seq_one_letter_code
_entity_poly.pdbx_strand_id
1 'polypeptide(L)'
;MIIKYINEKEQKLNLKEIDINNFNSLSQIYSFTTENIAGYFEYLDFTNKNILTVAASGDHIINAFYKGAKQVYGFDINYLALIFTELKLVALRNLQYKEFLKFFMINEENDIEKNKNALDYGLYINKLRKDLSKSVAESWDTIYQNFNNNGYDLRNSYIFN
;
A
#
# COMPACT_ATOMS: atom_id res chain seq x y z
N MET A 1 16.32 1.26 0.02
CA MET A 1 15.15 0.93 -0.80
C MET A 1 14.80 2.17 -1.59
N ILE A 2 14.76 2.10 -2.90
CA ILE A 2 14.37 3.23 -3.75
C ILE A 2 13.14 2.75 -4.53
N ILE A 3 11.97 3.30 -4.21
CA ILE A 3 10.81 3.23 -5.09
C ILE A 3 10.95 4.42 -6.02
N LYS A 4 11.24 4.19 -7.30
CA LYS A 4 11.22 5.24 -8.32
C LYS A 4 9.87 5.19 -9.03
N TYR A 5 9.13 6.26 -8.94
CA TYR A 5 7.93 6.46 -9.74
C TYR A 5 8.33 6.79 -11.18
N ILE A 6 7.71 6.15 -12.15
CA ILE A 6 7.96 6.42 -13.58
C ILE A 6 7.29 7.73 -14.03
N ASN A 7 6.39 8.29 -13.25
CA ASN A 7 5.76 9.58 -13.52
C ASN A 7 6.30 10.67 -12.58
N GLU A 8 7.26 11.45 -13.06
CA GLU A 8 7.84 12.60 -12.34
C GLU A 8 6.91 13.83 -12.24
N LYS A 9 5.69 13.75 -12.74
CA LYS A 9 4.70 14.83 -12.53
C LYS A 9 4.07 14.62 -11.16
N GLU A 10 4.24 15.60 -10.27
CA GLU A 10 3.47 15.71 -9.03
C GLU A 10 1.97 15.63 -9.36
N GLN A 11 1.40 14.44 -9.28
CA GLN A 11 -0.04 14.27 -9.41
C GLN A 11 -0.67 14.67 -8.07
N LYS A 12 -1.40 15.79 -8.08
CA LYS A 12 -2.31 16.08 -6.98
C LYS A 12 -3.43 15.05 -7.03
N LEU A 13 -3.55 14.30 -5.95
CA LEU A 13 -4.60 13.31 -5.82
C LEU A 13 -5.99 13.98 -5.86
N ASN A 14 -6.78 13.65 -6.86
CA ASN A 14 -8.18 14.04 -6.95
C ASN A 14 -9.07 12.80 -6.78
N LEU A 15 -9.57 12.59 -5.58
CA LEU A 15 -10.38 11.40 -5.26
C LEU A 15 -11.68 11.29 -6.07
N LYS A 16 -12.16 12.38 -6.67
CA LYS A 16 -13.35 12.36 -7.56
C LYS A 16 -13.07 11.72 -8.92
N GLU A 17 -11.80 11.53 -9.27
CA GLU A 17 -11.36 10.94 -10.54
C GLU A 17 -11.08 9.45 -10.43
N ILE A 18 -11.32 8.83 -9.27
CA ILE A 18 -11.15 7.38 -9.12
C ILE A 18 -12.19 6.68 -9.98
N ASP A 19 -11.71 5.94 -10.97
CA ASP A 19 -12.54 5.15 -11.87
C ASP A 19 -12.59 3.70 -11.41
N ILE A 20 -13.77 3.25 -10.99
CA ILE A 20 -14.00 1.89 -10.53
C ILE A 20 -14.24 0.89 -11.67
N ASN A 21 -14.43 1.37 -12.90
CA ASN A 21 -14.80 0.53 -14.04
C ASN A 21 -13.63 0.32 -15.02
N ASN A 22 -12.65 1.21 -15.02
CA ASN A 22 -11.54 1.17 -15.96
C ASN A 22 -10.20 1.19 -15.22
N PHE A 23 -9.27 0.40 -15.70
CA PHE A 23 -7.91 0.37 -15.20
C PHE A 23 -7.14 1.61 -15.70
N ASN A 24 -6.89 2.58 -14.82
CA ASN A 24 -6.22 3.83 -15.13
C ASN A 24 -5.30 4.29 -13.98
N SER A 25 -4.82 5.53 -14.04
CA SER A 25 -3.92 6.11 -13.01
C SER A 25 -4.53 6.29 -11.63
N LEU A 26 -5.85 6.12 -11.47
CA LEU A 26 -6.57 6.24 -10.20
C LEU A 26 -7.66 5.17 -10.09
N SER A 27 -7.33 3.93 -10.38
CA SER A 27 -8.25 2.79 -10.20
C SER A 27 -8.29 2.33 -8.73
N GLN A 28 -9.28 1.51 -8.41
CA GLN A 28 -9.30 0.81 -7.13
C GLN A 28 -8.03 -0.01 -6.91
N ILE A 29 -7.66 -0.21 -5.67
CA ILE A 29 -6.50 -0.99 -5.27
C ILE A 29 -6.89 -2.21 -4.44
N TYR A 30 -6.09 -3.25 -4.53
CA TYR A 30 -6.18 -4.40 -3.64
C TYR A 30 -5.28 -4.18 -2.42
N SER A 31 -5.79 -4.50 -1.23
CA SER A 31 -4.98 -4.43 -0.02
C SER A 31 -3.85 -5.48 0.01
N PHE A 32 -4.09 -6.61 -0.64
CA PHE A 32 -3.14 -7.71 -0.79
C PHE A 32 -3.25 -8.31 -2.17
N THR A 33 -2.16 -8.96 -2.60
CA THR A 33 -2.18 -9.70 -3.86
C THR A 33 -3.15 -10.87 -3.80
N THR A 34 -3.84 -11.12 -4.90
CA THR A 34 -4.64 -12.31 -5.13
C THR A 34 -3.83 -13.45 -5.75
N GLU A 35 -2.56 -13.20 -6.09
CA GLU A 35 -1.68 -14.16 -6.74
C GLU A 35 -0.96 -15.05 -5.73
N ASN A 36 -0.69 -16.30 -6.13
CA ASN A 36 0.14 -17.19 -5.35
C ASN A 36 1.64 -16.86 -5.51
N ILE A 37 2.08 -15.74 -4.91
CA ILE A 37 3.48 -15.30 -4.97
C ILE A 37 4.43 -16.40 -4.49
N ALA A 38 4.11 -17.10 -3.42
CA ALA A 38 4.95 -18.16 -2.88
C ALA A 38 5.24 -19.24 -3.93
N GLY A 39 4.20 -19.63 -4.69
CA GLY A 39 4.29 -20.72 -5.65
C GLY A 39 5.28 -20.48 -6.79
N TYR A 40 5.42 -19.23 -7.28
CA TYR A 40 6.38 -18.96 -8.36
C TYR A 40 7.69 -18.31 -7.89
N PHE A 41 7.71 -17.64 -6.73
CA PHE A 41 8.94 -17.09 -6.16
C PHE A 41 9.91 -18.17 -5.68
N GLU A 42 9.45 -19.40 -5.46
CA GLU A 42 10.32 -20.54 -5.14
C GLU A 42 11.27 -20.90 -6.27
N TYR A 43 10.87 -20.66 -7.51
CA TYR A 43 11.65 -20.99 -8.71
C TYR A 43 12.56 -19.84 -9.17
N LEU A 44 12.55 -18.71 -8.48
CA LEU A 44 13.33 -17.52 -8.83
C LEU A 44 14.43 -17.27 -7.80
N ASP A 45 15.63 -17.02 -8.27
CA ASP A 45 16.74 -16.58 -7.41
C ASP A 45 16.76 -15.05 -7.34
N PHE A 46 16.41 -14.51 -6.19
CA PHE A 46 16.43 -13.07 -5.89
C PHE A 46 17.73 -12.62 -5.21
N THR A 47 18.55 -13.56 -4.74
CA THR A 47 19.69 -13.27 -3.87
C THR A 47 20.65 -12.28 -4.52
N ASN A 48 20.82 -11.15 -3.86
CA ASN A 48 21.73 -10.07 -4.26
C ASN A 48 21.43 -9.44 -5.64
N LYS A 49 20.22 -9.61 -6.18
CA LYS A 49 19.80 -9.11 -7.50
C LYS A 49 19.04 -7.80 -7.42
N ASN A 50 19.04 -7.06 -8.51
CA ASN A 50 18.18 -5.93 -8.74
C ASN A 50 16.91 -6.42 -9.43
N ILE A 51 15.76 -6.15 -8.84
CA ILE A 51 14.44 -6.63 -9.29
C ILE A 51 13.61 -5.45 -9.77
N LEU A 52 12.90 -5.64 -10.88
CA LEU A 52 11.87 -4.74 -11.36
C LEU A 52 10.53 -5.47 -11.32
N THR A 53 9.52 -4.87 -10.68
CA THR A 53 8.20 -5.48 -10.53
C THR A 53 7.09 -4.45 -10.49
N VAL A 54 5.87 -4.85 -10.83
CA VAL A 54 4.68 -4.02 -10.62
C VAL A 54 4.48 -3.80 -9.12
N ALA A 55 4.10 -2.58 -8.74
CA ALA A 55 3.86 -2.25 -7.33
C ALA A 55 2.60 -2.92 -6.80
N ALA A 56 1.50 -2.83 -7.55
CA ALA A 56 0.20 -3.40 -7.20
C ALA A 56 -0.17 -3.14 -5.71
N SER A 57 -0.26 -4.19 -4.90
CA SER A 57 -0.49 -4.10 -3.45
C SER A 57 0.79 -4.00 -2.62
N GLY A 58 1.98 -3.96 -3.25
CA GLY A 58 3.29 -3.96 -2.59
C GLY A 58 3.83 -5.35 -2.23
N ASP A 59 3.02 -6.39 -2.31
CA ASP A 59 3.40 -7.71 -1.82
C ASP A 59 4.54 -8.35 -2.62
N HIS A 60 4.61 -8.12 -3.93
CA HIS A 60 5.75 -8.56 -4.76
C HIS A 60 7.06 -7.92 -4.32
N ILE A 61 7.04 -6.63 -4.02
CA ILE A 61 8.22 -5.88 -3.56
C ILE A 61 8.69 -6.44 -2.20
N ILE A 62 7.75 -6.61 -1.27
CA ILE A 62 8.03 -7.14 0.07
C ILE A 62 8.64 -8.54 -0.02
N ASN A 63 8.03 -9.43 -0.80
CA ASN A 63 8.51 -10.78 -0.96
C ASN A 63 9.86 -10.86 -1.69
N ALA A 64 10.12 -9.99 -2.67
CA ALA A 64 11.43 -9.91 -3.32
C ALA A 64 12.53 -9.54 -2.31
N PHE A 65 12.29 -8.58 -1.41
CA PHE A 65 13.24 -8.27 -0.34
C PHE A 65 13.40 -9.42 0.64
N TYR A 66 12.31 -10.07 1.03
CA TYR A 66 12.35 -11.24 1.91
C TYR A 66 13.19 -12.38 1.33
N LYS A 67 13.15 -12.56 0.01
CA LYS A 67 13.98 -13.54 -0.73
C LYS A 67 15.41 -13.06 -1.02
N GLY A 68 15.85 -11.94 -0.45
CA GLY A 68 17.24 -11.49 -0.51
C GLY A 68 17.60 -10.57 -1.68
N ALA A 69 16.63 -9.95 -2.32
CA ALA A 69 16.92 -8.96 -3.37
C ALA A 69 17.76 -7.80 -2.80
N LYS A 70 18.78 -7.39 -3.56
CA LYS A 70 19.63 -6.24 -3.21
C LYS A 70 18.88 -4.93 -3.35
N GLN A 71 18.09 -4.81 -4.41
CA GLN A 71 17.30 -3.62 -4.72
C GLN A 71 16.04 -4.02 -5.47
N VAL A 72 14.92 -3.37 -5.16
CA VAL A 72 13.65 -3.59 -5.85
C VAL A 72 13.13 -2.26 -6.35
N TYR A 73 12.79 -2.22 -7.63
CA TYR A 73 12.13 -1.11 -8.30
C TYR A 73 10.67 -1.49 -8.51
N GLY A 74 9.76 -0.73 -7.90
CA GLY A 74 8.33 -0.86 -8.13
C GLY A 74 7.86 0.17 -9.14
N PHE A 75 6.98 -0.24 -10.05
CA PHE A 75 6.28 0.66 -10.95
C PHE A 75 4.79 0.31 -10.99
N ASP A 76 3.96 1.30 -11.23
CA ASP A 76 2.53 1.12 -11.47
C ASP A 76 1.99 2.32 -12.23
N ILE A 77 0.96 2.11 -13.05
CA ILE A 77 0.22 3.21 -13.67
C ILE A 77 -0.78 3.81 -12.67
N ASN A 78 -1.23 3.02 -11.71
CA ASN A 78 -2.15 3.44 -10.67
C ASN A 78 -1.41 4.14 -9.53
N TYR A 79 -1.58 5.44 -9.42
CA TYR A 79 -0.93 6.23 -8.36
C TYR A 79 -1.35 5.79 -6.95
N LEU A 80 -2.60 5.36 -6.77
CA LEU A 80 -3.05 4.82 -5.46
C LEU A 80 -2.27 3.56 -5.06
N ALA A 81 -1.95 2.68 -6.02
CA ALA A 81 -1.13 1.49 -5.75
C ALA A 81 0.28 1.88 -5.28
N LEU A 82 0.86 2.93 -5.87
CA LEU A 82 2.19 3.42 -5.48
C LEU A 82 2.20 3.99 -4.06
N ILE A 83 1.27 4.88 -3.72
CA ILE A 83 1.21 5.48 -2.37
C ILE A 83 0.82 4.45 -1.31
N PHE A 84 -0.01 3.48 -1.64
CA PHE A 84 -0.36 2.37 -0.75
C PHE A 84 0.84 1.44 -0.51
N THR A 85 1.60 1.13 -1.56
CA THR A 85 2.83 0.35 -1.44
C THR A 85 3.82 1.02 -0.48
N GLU A 86 4.04 2.33 -0.59
CA GLU A 86 4.93 3.05 0.32
C GLU A 86 4.40 3.03 1.75
N LEU A 87 3.10 3.26 1.96
CA LEU A 87 2.47 3.15 3.28
C LEU A 87 2.69 1.76 3.90
N LYS A 88 2.47 0.69 3.12
CA LYS A 88 2.66 -0.69 3.58
C LYS A 88 4.12 -0.97 3.97
N LEU A 89 5.08 -0.49 3.20
CA LEU A 89 6.49 -0.65 3.49
C LEU A 89 6.95 0.13 4.73
N VAL A 90 6.43 1.34 4.93
CA VAL A 90 6.66 2.13 6.14
C VAL A 90 6.02 1.46 7.35
N ALA A 91 4.81 0.93 7.19
CA ALA A 91 4.12 0.20 8.26
C ALA A 91 4.87 -1.06 8.70
N LEU A 92 5.43 -1.83 7.75
CA LEU A 92 6.27 -2.99 8.07
C LEU A 92 7.50 -2.65 8.92
N ARG A 93 8.03 -1.44 8.78
CA ARG A 93 9.19 -0.99 9.57
C ARG A 93 8.81 -0.45 10.95
N ASN A 94 7.66 0.20 11.05
CA ASN A 94 7.32 1.04 12.19
C ASN A 94 6.27 0.44 13.12
N LEU A 95 5.48 -0.52 12.64
CA LEU A 95 4.44 -1.15 13.44
C LEU A 95 4.92 -2.48 14.03
N GLN A 96 4.46 -2.77 15.24
CA GLN A 96 4.56 -4.12 15.78
C GLN A 96 3.68 -5.07 14.96
N TYR A 97 4.02 -6.36 14.94
CA TYR A 97 3.30 -7.37 14.16
C TYR A 97 1.77 -7.32 14.34
N LYS A 98 1.30 -7.26 15.59
CA LYS A 98 -0.14 -7.18 15.89
C LYS A 98 -0.78 -5.87 15.40
N GLU A 99 -0.05 -4.75 15.47
CA GLU A 99 -0.53 -3.46 14.95
C GLU A 99 -0.62 -3.48 13.42
N PHE A 100 0.39 -4.07 12.76
CA PHE A 100 0.39 -4.24 11.31
C PHE A 100 -0.81 -5.07 10.85
N LEU A 101 -1.06 -6.23 11.50
CA LEU A 101 -2.22 -7.05 11.19
C LEU A 101 -3.54 -6.29 11.33
N LYS A 102 -3.71 -5.56 12.42
CA LYS A 102 -4.91 -4.73 12.64
C LYS A 102 -5.04 -3.61 11.61
N PHE A 103 -3.95 -2.92 11.31
CA PHE A 103 -3.94 -1.81 10.38
C PHE A 103 -4.36 -2.22 8.96
N PHE A 104 -3.88 -3.37 8.48
CA PHE A 104 -4.23 -3.88 7.15
C PHE A 104 -5.35 -4.93 7.15
N MET A 105 -5.96 -5.21 8.29
CA MET A 105 -7.03 -6.22 8.44
C MET A 105 -6.65 -7.61 7.90
N ILE A 106 -5.46 -8.08 8.24
CA ILE A 106 -5.03 -9.43 7.93
C ILE A 106 -5.62 -10.39 8.97
N ASN A 107 -6.89 -10.30 9.25
CA ASN A 107 -7.54 -11.30 10.07
C ASN A 107 -9.03 -11.35 9.83
N GLU A 108 -9.43 -12.54 9.45
CA GLU A 108 -10.59 -13.25 9.90
C GLU A 108 -11.93 -12.50 9.85
N GLU A 109 -12.76 -13.01 8.95
CA GLU A 109 -14.21 -13.06 9.08
C GLU A 109 -14.89 -11.80 9.61
N ASN A 110 -15.67 -11.17 8.79
CA ASN A 110 -16.90 -10.35 9.02
C ASN A 110 -17.13 -9.73 10.43
N ASP A 111 -16.11 -9.57 11.25
CA ASP A 111 -16.21 -8.98 12.57
C ASP A 111 -16.10 -7.45 12.47
N ILE A 112 -17.25 -6.79 12.49
CA ILE A 112 -17.38 -5.34 12.39
C ILE A 112 -16.56 -4.60 13.46
N GLU A 113 -16.39 -5.18 14.65
CA GLU A 113 -15.59 -4.55 15.70
C GLU A 113 -14.08 -4.60 15.41
N LYS A 114 -13.61 -5.69 14.81
CA LYS A 114 -12.20 -5.80 14.38
C LYS A 114 -11.90 -4.85 13.23
N ASN A 115 -12.87 -4.64 12.34
CA ASN A 115 -12.75 -3.75 11.19
C ASN A 115 -12.61 -2.26 11.57
N LYS A 116 -13.09 -1.85 12.73
CA LYS A 116 -12.98 -0.46 13.20
C LYS A 116 -11.55 0.05 13.37
N ASN A 117 -10.58 -0.86 13.46
CA ASN A 117 -9.16 -0.51 13.60
C ASN A 117 -8.38 -0.57 12.26
N ALA A 118 -9.06 -0.87 11.16
CA ALA A 118 -8.43 -0.89 9.85
C ALA A 118 -8.04 0.52 9.42
N LEU A 119 -6.81 0.66 8.90
CA LEU A 119 -6.24 1.93 8.49
C LEU A 119 -6.41 3.03 9.55
N ASP A 120 -6.19 2.68 10.82
CA ASP A 120 -6.39 3.56 11.96
C ASP A 120 -5.61 4.87 11.82
N TYR A 121 -6.31 6.01 11.87
CA TYR A 121 -5.72 7.33 11.70
C TYR A 121 -4.70 7.64 12.80
N GLY A 122 -4.94 7.19 14.02
CA GLY A 122 -4.02 7.38 15.14
C GLY A 122 -2.68 6.68 14.91
N LEU A 123 -2.70 5.45 14.39
CA LEU A 123 -1.48 4.75 13.98
C LEU A 123 -0.79 5.46 12.81
N TYR A 124 -1.56 5.88 11.82
CA TYR A 124 -1.02 6.63 10.68
C TYR A 124 -0.28 7.88 11.12
N ILE A 125 -0.96 8.79 11.83
CA ILE A 125 -0.39 10.10 12.17
C ILE A 125 0.78 10.01 13.16
N ASN A 126 0.70 9.09 14.12
CA ASN A 126 1.70 9.00 15.18
C ASN A 126 2.92 8.15 14.82
N LYS A 127 2.75 7.13 13.94
CA LYS A 127 3.82 6.15 13.67
C LYS A 127 4.30 6.13 12.23
N LEU A 128 3.44 6.42 11.24
CA LEU A 128 3.75 6.17 9.84
C LEU A 128 4.07 7.45 9.05
N ARG A 129 3.23 8.47 9.22
CA ARG A 129 3.27 9.69 8.40
C ARG A 129 4.64 10.33 8.27
N LYS A 130 5.40 10.38 9.34
CA LYS A 130 6.73 11.03 9.40
C LYS A 130 7.80 10.36 8.54
N ASP A 131 7.63 9.08 8.24
CA ASP A 131 8.59 8.26 7.49
C ASP A 131 8.14 8.02 6.04
N LEU A 132 6.99 8.56 5.64
CA LEU A 132 6.55 8.62 4.25
C LEU A 132 7.27 9.75 3.50
N SER A 133 7.44 9.58 2.19
CA SER A 133 7.84 10.69 1.34
C SER A 133 6.81 11.82 1.40
N LYS A 134 7.23 13.07 1.19
CA LYS A 134 6.36 14.24 1.35
C LYS A 134 5.09 14.14 0.51
N SER A 135 5.21 13.81 -0.77
CA SER A 135 4.07 13.70 -1.68
C SER A 135 3.09 12.59 -1.27
N VAL A 136 3.61 11.47 -0.79
CA VAL A 136 2.79 10.34 -0.31
C VAL A 136 2.08 10.70 0.99
N ALA A 137 2.77 11.35 1.93
CA ALA A 137 2.15 11.82 3.16
C ALA A 137 1.00 12.83 2.88
N GLU A 138 1.22 13.80 1.99
CA GLU A 138 0.19 14.78 1.58
C GLU A 138 -1.01 14.09 0.91
N SER A 139 -0.76 13.06 0.09
CA SER A 139 -1.83 12.27 -0.52
C SER A 139 -2.66 11.51 0.52
N TRP A 140 -2.01 10.86 1.47
CA TRP A 140 -2.71 10.16 2.56
C TRP A 140 -3.44 11.12 3.50
N ASP A 141 -2.87 12.28 3.80
CA ASP A 141 -3.58 13.34 4.55
C ASP A 141 -4.89 13.73 3.85
N THR A 142 -4.85 13.92 2.52
CA THR A 142 -6.03 14.23 1.71
C THR A 142 -7.06 13.10 1.75
N ILE A 143 -6.60 11.85 1.65
CA ILE A 143 -7.47 10.67 1.74
C ILE A 143 -8.16 10.63 3.11
N TYR A 144 -7.40 10.70 4.20
CA TYR A 144 -7.98 10.67 5.55
C TYR A 144 -8.96 11.82 5.81
N GLN A 145 -8.65 13.03 5.35
CA GLN A 145 -9.56 14.19 5.48
C GLN A 145 -10.90 13.95 4.78
N ASN A 146 -10.92 13.33 3.61
CA ASN A 146 -12.14 12.98 2.90
C ASN A 146 -13.04 12.00 3.67
N PHE A 147 -12.45 11.17 4.49
CA PHE A 147 -13.14 10.20 5.34
C PHE A 147 -13.19 10.63 6.81
N ASN A 148 -13.08 11.95 7.09
CA ASN A 148 -13.14 12.53 8.44
C ASN A 148 -12.19 11.85 9.44
N ASN A 149 -11.01 11.43 8.97
CA ASN A 149 -10.03 10.64 9.71
C ASN A 149 -10.58 9.30 10.24
N ASN A 150 -11.63 8.79 9.63
CA ASN A 150 -12.20 7.50 9.95
C ASN A 150 -11.59 6.41 9.05
N GLY A 151 -10.62 5.69 9.59
CA GLY A 151 -9.94 4.63 8.85
C GLY A 151 -10.85 3.46 8.48
N TYR A 152 -11.88 3.18 9.28
CA TYR A 152 -12.89 2.17 8.96
C TYR A 152 -13.69 2.55 7.70
N ASP A 153 -14.14 3.78 7.61
CA ASP A 153 -14.86 4.26 6.43
C ASP A 153 -13.94 4.28 5.20
N LEU A 154 -12.69 4.69 5.39
CA LEU A 154 -11.68 4.63 4.34
C LEU A 154 -11.51 3.19 3.82
N ARG A 155 -11.35 2.21 4.70
CA ARG A 155 -11.17 0.80 4.31
C ARG A 155 -12.37 0.25 3.55
N ASN A 156 -13.58 0.66 3.90
CA ASN A 156 -14.82 0.22 3.27
C ASN A 156 -15.26 1.14 2.11
N SER A 157 -14.39 2.03 1.69
CA SER A 157 -14.66 2.97 0.61
C SER A 157 -14.44 2.34 -0.77
N TYR A 158 -14.81 3.11 -1.79
CA TYR A 158 -14.57 2.77 -3.19
C TYR A 158 -13.09 2.78 -3.62
N ILE A 159 -12.16 3.15 -2.74
CA ILE A 159 -10.71 3.13 -3.01
C ILE A 159 -10.18 1.69 -3.01
N PHE A 160 -10.73 0.83 -2.17
CA PHE A 160 -10.29 -0.56 -2.02
C PHE A 160 -11.25 -1.54 -2.68
N ASN A 161 -10.68 -2.59 -3.27
CA ASN A 161 -11.40 -3.72 -3.84
C ASN A 161 -11.16 -4.96 -2.98
#